data_8fec0a3f418131679150e2c873b9de35
#
_entry.id   8fec0a3f418131679150e2c873b9de35
#
_cell.length_a   1.000
_cell.length_b   1.000
_cell.length_c   1.000
_cell.angle_alpha   90.00
_cell.angle_beta   90.00
_cell.angle_gamma   90.00
#
_symmetry.space_group_name_H-M   'P 1'
#
loop_
_entity.id
_entity.type
_entity.pdbx_description
1 polymer ?
#
loop_
_entity_poly.entity_id
_entity_poly.type
_entity_poly.pdbx_seq_one_letter_code
_entity_poly.pdbx_strand_id
1 'polypeptide(L)'
;MRDLQRLQEKILNKELKALLPFTQKSSFMGVSQGSFLTPREEMSRIPISKPSSFSFGELIRIGSKNDISQRALKNLHNQLQDMSPWRKGPFNLFGVHIDSEWQCQMKWARLKNHIQPLRSRRVLDVGSGNGYYGFRMLEEGADLVVGLEPHVPYLSQFWAIKLFMPEADNYVLPYRLEDIATKRYSFDTVFSMGVVYHRRSPLDHLLQLKKCLAPSGELVLETLFIEGSTGYCLTPDHKYARMNNVWFIPSIGTLEQWLKRCGYSNINIVSISTTNKLEQRKTEWMTYESLEDGIDDRDNARTIEGHPSPKRVVVVATL
;
A
#
# COMPACT_ATOMS: atom_id res chain seq x y z
N MET A 1 -1.86 3.50 22.72
CA MET A 1 -0.73 4.27 23.26
C MET A 1 0.60 3.51 23.22
N ARG A 2 0.60 2.22 23.51
CA ARG A 2 1.83 1.37 23.49
C ARG A 2 2.43 1.21 22.08
N ASP A 3 1.60 1.20 21.04
CA ASP A 3 2.05 0.99 19.66
C ASP A 3 3.05 2.05 19.15
N LEU A 4 2.75 3.33 19.39
CA LEU A 4 3.63 4.41 18.94
C LEU A 4 4.89 4.53 19.77
N GLN A 5 4.80 4.25 21.07
CA GLN A 5 5.97 4.19 21.93
C GLN A 5 6.91 3.08 21.44
N ARG A 6 6.37 1.90 21.11
CA ARG A 6 7.13 0.79 20.55
C ARG A 6 7.77 1.15 19.19
N LEU A 7 7.02 1.86 18.31
CA LEU A 7 7.59 2.39 17.06
C LEU A 7 8.76 3.33 17.34
N GLN A 8 8.59 4.28 18.27
CA GLN A 8 9.64 5.25 18.63
C GLN A 8 10.89 4.56 19.18
N GLU A 9 10.73 3.56 20.05
CA GLU A 9 11.84 2.75 20.57
C GLU A 9 12.59 2.03 19.44
N LYS A 10 11.87 1.42 18.49
CA LYS A 10 12.49 0.77 17.32
C LYS A 10 13.21 1.74 16.39
N ILE A 11 12.65 2.92 16.16
CA ILE A 11 13.25 3.98 15.35
C ILE A 11 14.54 4.51 15.99
N LEU A 12 14.53 4.73 17.30
CA LEU A 12 15.69 5.23 18.03
C LEU A 12 16.90 4.30 17.92
N ASN A 13 16.66 3.01 17.91
CA ASN A 13 17.72 2.00 17.89
C ASN A 13 18.24 1.63 16.49
N LYS A 14 17.69 2.21 15.39
CA LYS A 14 17.88 1.68 14.03
C LYS A 14 18.20 2.70 12.93
N GLU A 15 18.90 3.78 13.21
CA GLU A 15 19.28 4.80 12.21
C GLU A 15 18.07 5.45 11.49
N LEU A 16 16.86 5.34 12.07
CA LEU A 16 15.65 5.96 11.54
C LEU A 16 15.18 7.15 12.37
N LYS A 17 16.04 7.71 13.22
CA LYS A 17 15.76 8.83 14.15
C LYS A 17 15.09 10.03 13.47
N ALA A 18 15.38 10.24 12.18
CA ALA A 18 14.76 11.32 11.41
C ALA A 18 13.23 11.17 11.27
N LEU A 19 12.66 9.98 11.53
CA LEU A 19 11.21 9.75 11.54
C LEU A 19 10.53 10.16 12.85
N LEU A 20 11.26 10.36 13.95
CA LEU A 20 10.67 10.66 15.27
C LEU A 20 9.65 11.82 15.25
N PRO A 21 9.90 12.94 14.56
CA PRO A 21 8.91 14.03 14.50
C PRO A 21 7.58 13.60 13.89
N PHE A 22 7.59 12.61 13.00
CA PHE A 22 6.43 12.11 12.29
C PHE A 22 5.66 11.02 13.06
N THR A 23 6.15 10.61 14.23
CA THR A 23 5.54 9.55 15.05
C THR A 23 4.80 10.09 16.28
N GLN A 24 4.60 11.39 16.39
CA GLN A 24 3.88 11.97 17.50
C GLN A 24 2.37 11.72 17.37
N LYS A 25 1.74 11.22 18.44
CA LYS A 25 0.32 10.83 18.47
C LYS A 25 -0.63 11.96 18.03
N SER A 26 -0.34 13.19 18.39
CA SER A 26 -1.12 14.37 18.00
C SER A 26 -1.12 14.59 16.48
N SER A 27 -0.07 14.10 15.79
CA SER A 27 0.11 14.36 14.35
C SER A 27 -0.77 13.51 13.45
N PHE A 28 -1.30 12.37 13.92
CA PHE A 28 -2.03 11.49 13.01
C PHE A 28 -3.34 10.88 13.53
N MET A 29 -3.52 10.72 14.84
CA MET A 29 -4.79 10.17 15.35
C MET A 29 -5.97 11.14 15.21
N GLY A 30 -5.71 12.44 15.00
CA GLY A 30 -6.69 13.47 14.76
C GLY A 30 -6.67 14.03 13.33
N VAL A 31 -5.96 13.41 12.40
CA VAL A 31 -5.96 13.83 11.00
C VAL A 31 -7.36 13.67 10.42
N SER A 32 -7.88 14.72 9.81
CA SER A 32 -9.20 14.76 9.17
C SER A 32 -9.08 14.96 7.66
N GLN A 33 -10.05 14.45 6.91
CA GLN A 33 -10.16 14.64 5.47
C GLN A 33 -11.63 14.72 5.08
N GLY A 34 -12.10 15.90 4.73
CA GLY A 34 -13.51 16.11 4.38
C GLY A 34 -14.45 15.68 5.52
N SER A 35 -15.44 14.87 5.20
CA SER A 35 -16.43 14.33 6.15
C SER A 35 -16.03 12.98 6.78
N PHE A 36 -14.86 12.43 6.47
CA PHE A 36 -14.43 11.15 7.01
C PHE A 36 -14.08 11.27 8.50
N LEU A 37 -14.43 10.24 9.26
CA LEU A 37 -14.03 10.12 10.65
C LEU A 37 -12.50 10.00 10.76
N THR A 38 -11.95 10.61 11.81
CA THR A 38 -10.53 10.48 12.12
C THR A 38 -10.20 9.03 12.55
N PRO A 39 -8.93 8.59 12.44
CA PRO A 39 -8.54 7.27 12.95
C PRO A 39 -8.94 7.04 14.41
N ARG A 40 -8.90 8.08 15.25
CA ARG A 40 -9.32 8.02 16.66
C ARG A 40 -10.81 7.71 16.79
N GLU A 41 -11.65 8.41 16.02
CA GLU A 41 -13.10 8.22 16.05
C GLU A 41 -13.47 6.82 15.56
N GLU A 42 -12.88 6.36 14.46
CA GLU A 42 -13.11 5.01 13.94
C GLU A 42 -12.68 3.94 14.96
N MET A 43 -11.47 4.07 15.52
CA MET A 43 -10.99 3.14 16.55
C MET A 43 -11.89 3.09 17.78
N SER A 44 -12.50 4.21 18.18
CA SER A 44 -13.39 4.26 19.35
C SER A 44 -14.71 3.50 19.14
N ARG A 45 -15.11 3.28 17.89
CA ARG A 45 -16.33 2.56 17.51
C ARG A 45 -16.11 1.04 17.46
N ILE A 46 -14.87 0.58 17.28
CA ILE A 46 -14.51 -0.84 17.15
C ILE A 46 -14.72 -1.55 18.49
N PRO A 47 -15.47 -2.66 18.54
CA PRO A 47 -15.65 -3.42 19.77
C PRO A 47 -14.32 -4.05 20.21
N ILE A 48 -13.97 -3.84 21.49
CA ILE A 48 -12.74 -4.39 22.05
C ILE A 48 -12.92 -5.91 22.23
N SER A 49 -12.09 -6.69 21.56
CA SER A 49 -11.95 -8.13 21.73
C SER A 49 -10.48 -8.53 21.59
N LYS A 50 -10.04 -9.51 22.37
CA LYS A 50 -8.69 -10.06 22.27
C LYS A 50 -8.72 -11.25 21.31
N PRO A 51 -8.01 -11.19 20.17
CA PRO A 51 -7.95 -12.35 19.27
C PRO A 51 -7.18 -13.49 19.91
N SER A 52 -7.63 -14.73 19.71
CA SER A 52 -6.92 -15.94 20.14
C SER A 52 -5.65 -16.19 19.31
N SER A 53 -5.66 -15.74 18.05
CA SER A 53 -4.54 -15.87 17.12
C SER A 53 -4.64 -14.85 16.00
N PHE A 54 -3.51 -14.65 15.29
CA PHE A 54 -3.50 -13.94 14.01
C PHE A 54 -2.47 -14.56 13.07
N SER A 55 -2.67 -14.40 11.76
CA SER A 55 -1.72 -14.83 10.73
C SER A 55 -1.74 -13.85 9.55
N PHE A 56 -0.58 -13.68 8.91
CA PHE A 56 -0.38 -12.70 7.85
C PHE A 56 -0.18 -13.33 6.47
N GLY A 57 -0.76 -14.52 6.24
CA GLY A 57 -0.76 -15.20 4.96
C GLY A 57 -1.51 -14.46 3.83
N GLU A 58 -1.90 -15.16 2.79
CA GLU A 58 -2.65 -14.57 1.65
C GLU A 58 -3.92 -13.85 2.10
N LEU A 59 -4.62 -14.43 3.05
CA LEU A 59 -5.71 -13.83 3.82
C LEU A 59 -5.15 -13.43 5.19
N ILE A 60 -5.17 -12.13 5.50
CA ILE A 60 -4.81 -11.64 6.84
C ILE A 60 -5.94 -12.05 7.81
N ARG A 61 -5.64 -12.93 8.75
CA ARG A 61 -6.61 -13.44 9.73
C ARG A 61 -6.33 -12.89 11.11
N ILE A 62 -7.38 -12.45 11.80
CA ILE A 62 -7.33 -11.91 13.15
C ILE A 62 -8.49 -12.49 13.95
N GLY A 63 -8.17 -13.32 14.94
CA GLY A 63 -9.16 -13.96 15.78
C GLY A 63 -10.07 -14.93 15.08
N SER A 64 -11.02 -15.45 15.84
CA SER A 64 -12.06 -16.36 15.40
C SER A 64 -13.45 -15.89 15.87
N LYS A 65 -14.51 -16.47 15.36
CA LYS A 65 -15.89 -16.17 15.81
C LYS A 65 -16.11 -16.45 17.30
N ASN A 66 -15.29 -17.32 17.89
CA ASN A 66 -15.38 -17.67 19.31
C ASN A 66 -14.76 -16.63 20.24
N ASP A 67 -13.96 -15.70 19.70
CA ASP A 67 -13.26 -14.67 20.48
C ASP A 67 -14.15 -13.44 20.74
N ILE A 68 -15.34 -13.40 20.16
CA ILE A 68 -16.22 -12.23 20.16
C ILE A 68 -17.69 -12.66 20.36
N SER A 69 -18.48 -11.89 21.12
CA SER A 69 -19.91 -12.17 21.24
C SER A 69 -20.65 -11.88 19.92
N GLN A 70 -21.78 -12.55 19.68
CA GLN A 70 -22.58 -12.34 18.46
C GLN A 70 -23.01 -10.88 18.28
N ARG A 71 -23.38 -10.19 19.39
CA ARG A 71 -23.72 -8.76 19.35
C ARG A 71 -22.52 -7.91 18.91
N ALA A 72 -21.35 -8.16 19.47
CA ALA A 72 -20.14 -7.44 19.13
C ALA A 72 -19.66 -7.77 17.70
N LEU A 73 -19.82 -9.01 17.23
CA LEU A 73 -19.53 -9.42 15.85
C LEU A 73 -20.39 -8.66 14.84
N LYS A 74 -21.72 -8.53 15.12
CA LYS A 74 -22.62 -7.74 14.26
C LYS A 74 -22.22 -6.27 14.24
N ASN A 75 -21.87 -5.69 15.38
CA ASN A 75 -21.39 -4.32 15.45
C ASN A 75 -20.08 -4.14 14.68
N LEU A 76 -19.13 -5.06 14.83
CA LEU A 76 -17.86 -5.04 14.09
C LEU A 76 -18.10 -5.09 12.58
N HIS A 77 -18.97 -6.00 12.11
CA HIS A 77 -19.31 -6.09 10.69
C HIS A 77 -19.85 -4.77 10.16
N ASN A 78 -20.83 -4.15 10.84
CA ASN A 78 -21.41 -2.88 10.40
C ASN A 78 -20.38 -1.76 10.36
N GLN A 79 -19.49 -1.67 11.36
CA GLN A 79 -18.45 -0.64 11.42
C GLN A 79 -17.42 -0.83 10.33
N LEU A 80 -17.04 -2.09 10.03
CA LEU A 80 -16.13 -2.38 8.92
C LEU A 80 -16.78 -2.06 7.57
N GLN A 81 -18.10 -2.24 7.42
CA GLN A 81 -18.84 -1.81 6.23
C GLN A 81 -18.90 -0.28 6.11
N ASP A 82 -19.13 0.44 7.21
CA ASP A 82 -19.13 1.91 7.23
C ASP A 82 -17.77 2.49 6.78
N MET A 83 -16.67 1.74 6.98
CA MET A 83 -15.31 2.12 6.56
C MET A 83 -15.01 1.81 5.08
N SER A 84 -15.99 1.32 4.29
CA SER A 84 -15.81 1.10 2.85
C SER A 84 -15.46 2.40 2.11
N PRO A 85 -14.68 2.33 1.02
CA PRO A 85 -14.29 1.15 0.24
C PRO A 85 -13.00 0.47 0.76
N TRP A 86 -13.01 -0.87 0.78
CA TRP A 86 -11.84 -1.68 1.08
C TRP A 86 -11.09 -2.05 -0.21
N ARG A 87 -10.03 -1.30 -0.50
CA ARG A 87 -9.30 -1.51 -1.75
C ARG A 87 -8.30 -2.66 -1.67
N LYS A 88 -7.50 -2.75 -0.60
CA LYS A 88 -6.47 -3.80 -0.45
C LYS A 88 -6.93 -4.87 0.53
N GLY A 89 -6.59 -6.13 0.26
CA GLY A 89 -6.88 -7.29 1.10
C GLY A 89 -6.59 -8.61 0.37
N PRO A 90 -7.19 -9.72 0.77
CA PRO A 90 -8.35 -9.85 1.69
C PRO A 90 -7.99 -9.87 3.18
N PHE A 91 -9.00 -9.61 4.03
CA PHE A 91 -8.89 -9.75 5.49
C PHE A 91 -10.01 -10.65 6.04
N ASN A 92 -9.76 -11.22 7.22
CA ASN A 92 -10.79 -11.90 8.01
C ASN A 92 -10.62 -11.51 9.48
N LEU A 93 -11.56 -10.71 10.00
CA LEU A 93 -11.56 -10.24 11.38
C LEU A 93 -12.66 -10.94 12.16
N PHE A 94 -12.29 -11.80 13.10
CA PHE A 94 -13.22 -12.57 13.94
C PHE A 94 -14.31 -13.31 13.11
N GLY A 95 -13.94 -13.75 11.89
CA GLY A 95 -14.86 -14.42 10.97
C GLY A 95 -15.63 -13.49 10.02
N VAL A 96 -15.51 -12.17 10.14
CA VAL A 96 -15.94 -11.21 9.11
C VAL A 96 -14.95 -11.25 7.97
N HIS A 97 -15.37 -11.76 6.82
CA HIS A 97 -14.53 -11.80 5.61
C HIS A 97 -14.69 -10.50 4.83
N ILE A 98 -13.61 -9.77 4.64
CA ILE A 98 -13.54 -8.56 3.83
C ILE A 98 -12.94 -8.94 2.47
N ASP A 99 -13.82 -9.18 1.49
CA ASP A 99 -13.44 -9.44 0.10
C ASP A 99 -13.20 -8.10 -0.60
N SER A 100 -11.99 -7.58 -0.47
CA SER A 100 -11.60 -6.26 -0.97
C SER A 100 -11.52 -6.21 -2.49
N GLU A 101 -11.45 -5.00 -3.05
CA GLU A 101 -11.34 -4.76 -4.50
C GLU A 101 -10.18 -5.55 -5.13
N TRP A 102 -8.99 -5.43 -4.53
CA TRP A 102 -7.77 -6.10 -5.02
C TRP A 102 -7.52 -7.40 -4.27
N GLN A 103 -7.28 -8.45 -5.04
CA GLN A 103 -6.71 -9.71 -4.55
C GLN A 103 -5.19 -9.53 -4.45
N CYS A 104 -4.77 -8.82 -3.40
CA CYS A 104 -3.38 -8.38 -3.23
C CYS A 104 -2.37 -9.53 -3.11
N GLN A 105 -2.81 -10.73 -2.69
CA GLN A 105 -1.98 -11.92 -2.66
C GLN A 105 -1.46 -12.31 -4.05
N MET A 106 -2.22 -12.03 -5.12
CA MET A 106 -1.78 -12.31 -6.49
C MET A 106 -0.58 -11.46 -6.88
N LYS A 107 -0.59 -10.16 -6.56
CA LYS A 107 0.56 -9.29 -6.77
C LYS A 107 1.75 -9.72 -5.91
N TRP A 108 1.51 -10.03 -4.64
CA TRP A 108 2.56 -10.49 -3.72
C TRP A 108 3.24 -11.77 -4.23
N ALA A 109 2.46 -12.74 -4.72
CA ALA A 109 2.99 -13.98 -5.29
C ALA A 109 3.93 -13.74 -6.48
N ARG A 110 3.65 -12.72 -7.31
CA ARG A 110 4.49 -12.38 -8.47
C ARG A 110 5.84 -11.76 -8.11
N LEU A 111 5.96 -11.14 -6.92
CA LEU A 111 7.16 -10.38 -6.57
C LEU A 111 8.01 -11.03 -5.47
N LYS A 112 7.41 -11.76 -4.52
CA LYS A 112 8.07 -12.19 -3.28
C LYS A 112 9.34 -13.04 -3.50
N ASN A 113 9.39 -13.82 -4.56
CA ASN A 113 10.54 -14.68 -4.89
C ASN A 113 11.63 -13.95 -5.72
N HIS A 114 11.43 -12.69 -6.05
CA HIS A 114 12.32 -11.87 -6.88
C HIS A 114 12.95 -10.70 -6.12
N ILE A 115 12.58 -10.53 -4.86
CA ILE A 115 13.14 -9.52 -3.95
C ILE A 115 14.11 -10.18 -2.99
N GLN A 116 15.00 -9.39 -2.40
CA GLN A 116 15.85 -9.91 -1.34
C GLN A 116 15.01 -10.34 -0.13
N PRO A 117 15.41 -11.41 0.60
CA PRO A 117 14.68 -11.87 1.79
C PRO A 117 14.46 -10.74 2.78
N LEU A 118 13.20 -10.55 3.22
CA LEU A 118 12.83 -9.46 4.12
C LEU A 118 13.20 -9.72 5.59
N ARG A 119 13.71 -10.91 5.92
CA ARG A 119 14.11 -11.28 7.29
C ARG A 119 15.02 -10.22 7.89
N SER A 120 14.60 -9.71 9.05
CA SER A 120 15.31 -8.68 9.85
C SER A 120 15.48 -7.33 9.15
N ARG A 121 14.81 -7.07 8.02
CA ARG A 121 14.87 -5.81 7.30
C ARG A 121 13.94 -4.75 7.86
N ARG A 122 14.36 -3.50 7.75
CA ARG A 122 13.54 -2.30 7.93
C ARG A 122 12.95 -1.93 6.58
N VAL A 123 11.64 -1.89 6.50
CA VAL A 123 10.91 -1.70 5.25
C VAL A 123 10.11 -0.40 5.28
N LEU A 124 10.17 0.37 4.20
CA LEU A 124 9.27 1.49 3.92
C LEU A 124 8.28 1.06 2.85
N ASP A 125 6.97 1.23 3.11
CA ASP A 125 5.89 0.96 2.14
C ASP A 125 5.17 2.26 1.78
N VAL A 126 5.48 2.83 0.62
CA VAL A 126 4.91 4.10 0.13
C VAL A 126 3.60 3.84 -0.59
N GLY A 127 2.51 4.48 -0.14
CA GLY A 127 1.16 4.17 -0.59
C GLY A 127 0.64 2.87 0.02
N SER A 128 0.91 2.67 1.32
CA SER A 128 0.61 1.42 2.02
C SER A 128 -0.89 1.08 2.07
N GLY A 129 -1.78 2.08 1.92
CA GLY A 129 -3.21 1.91 2.07
C GLY A 129 -3.55 1.46 3.50
N ASN A 130 -4.36 0.42 3.62
CA ASN A 130 -4.73 -0.17 4.90
C ASN A 130 -3.69 -1.15 5.49
N GLY A 131 -2.45 -1.12 4.98
CA GLY A 131 -1.32 -1.87 5.55
C GLY A 131 -1.28 -3.36 5.20
N TYR A 132 -2.09 -3.84 4.25
CA TYR A 132 -2.10 -5.26 3.85
C TYR A 132 -0.69 -5.78 3.52
N TYR A 133 0.04 -5.09 2.63
CA TYR A 133 1.39 -5.54 2.25
C TYR A 133 2.37 -5.47 3.42
N GLY A 134 2.22 -4.51 4.34
CA GLY A 134 3.05 -4.44 5.54
C GLY A 134 2.90 -5.67 6.43
N PHE A 135 1.70 -6.25 6.55
CA PHE A 135 1.50 -7.52 7.24
C PHE A 135 2.13 -8.69 6.48
N ARG A 136 2.05 -8.71 5.14
CA ARG A 136 2.76 -9.72 4.32
C ARG A 136 4.28 -9.63 4.47
N MET A 137 4.81 -8.41 4.60
CA MET A 137 6.25 -8.20 4.84
C MET A 137 6.68 -8.72 6.22
N LEU A 138 5.83 -8.57 7.24
CA LEU A 138 6.07 -9.18 8.56
C LEU A 138 6.07 -10.70 8.51
N GLU A 139 5.18 -11.32 7.71
CA GLU A 139 5.16 -12.78 7.49
C GLU A 139 6.49 -13.30 6.90
N GLU A 140 7.09 -12.52 5.99
CA GLU A 140 8.41 -12.81 5.41
C GLU A 140 9.58 -12.43 6.35
N GLY A 141 9.28 -12.04 7.60
CA GLY A 141 10.26 -11.81 8.66
C GLY A 141 10.84 -10.39 8.73
N ALA A 142 10.20 -9.40 8.11
CA ALA A 142 10.60 -8.00 8.28
C ALA A 142 10.57 -7.63 9.78
N ASP A 143 11.60 -6.90 10.23
CA ASP A 143 11.70 -6.50 11.62
C ASP A 143 10.88 -5.25 11.94
N LEU A 144 10.72 -4.38 10.96
CA LEU A 144 9.92 -3.16 11.07
C LEU A 144 9.38 -2.79 9.69
N VAL A 145 8.09 -2.51 9.60
CA VAL A 145 7.47 -1.91 8.43
C VAL A 145 6.88 -0.55 8.79
N VAL A 146 7.30 0.48 8.07
CA VAL A 146 6.71 1.83 8.15
C VAL A 146 5.99 2.12 6.84
N GLY A 147 4.67 2.23 6.89
CA GLY A 147 3.83 2.61 5.77
C GLY A 147 3.59 4.12 5.74
N LEU A 148 3.45 4.67 4.55
CA LEU A 148 3.00 6.05 4.32
C LEU A 148 1.68 6.03 3.56
N GLU A 149 0.63 6.64 4.15
CA GLU A 149 -0.69 6.72 3.55
C GLU A 149 -1.39 8.03 3.92
N PRO A 150 -1.48 9.00 3.01
CA PRO A 150 -2.11 10.28 3.31
C PRO A 150 -3.65 10.24 3.31
N HIS A 151 -4.27 9.17 2.76
CA HIS A 151 -5.72 9.08 2.63
C HIS A 151 -6.35 8.55 3.93
N VAL A 152 -7.07 9.42 4.63
CA VAL A 152 -7.60 9.15 5.97
C VAL A 152 -8.45 7.89 6.06
N PRO A 153 -9.36 7.55 5.13
CA PRO A 153 -10.12 6.31 5.20
C PRO A 153 -9.23 5.05 5.28
N TYR A 154 -8.18 4.95 4.48
CA TYR A 154 -7.28 3.79 4.50
C TYR A 154 -6.42 3.77 5.76
N LEU A 155 -5.98 4.95 6.21
CA LEU A 155 -5.28 5.10 7.49
C LEU A 155 -6.17 4.63 8.64
N SER A 156 -7.46 4.98 8.64
CA SER A 156 -8.43 4.58 9.67
C SER A 156 -8.66 3.07 9.65
N GLN A 157 -8.81 2.46 8.46
CA GLN A 157 -8.88 1.01 8.31
C GLN A 157 -7.66 0.31 8.92
N PHE A 158 -6.46 0.81 8.63
CA PHE A 158 -5.23 0.25 9.22
C PHE A 158 -5.26 0.31 10.75
N TRP A 159 -5.55 1.47 11.33
CA TRP A 159 -5.50 1.63 12.79
C TRP A 159 -6.61 0.87 13.50
N ALA A 160 -7.78 0.70 12.86
CA ALA A 160 -8.85 -0.17 13.36
C ALA A 160 -8.40 -1.66 13.41
N ILE A 161 -7.71 -2.14 12.37
CA ILE A 161 -7.12 -3.48 12.35
C ILE A 161 -6.01 -3.61 13.40
N LYS A 162 -5.15 -2.60 13.50
CA LYS A 162 -3.99 -2.57 14.39
C LYS A 162 -4.37 -2.67 15.87
N LEU A 163 -5.58 -2.23 16.26
CA LEU A 163 -6.10 -2.38 17.64
C LEU A 163 -6.01 -3.81 18.15
N PHE A 164 -6.18 -4.80 17.28
CA PHE A 164 -6.19 -6.21 17.65
C PHE A 164 -4.80 -6.85 17.68
N MET A 165 -3.78 -6.14 17.17
CA MET A 165 -2.41 -6.65 17.02
C MET A 165 -1.37 -5.58 17.40
N PRO A 166 -1.43 -5.02 18.61
CA PRO A 166 -0.55 -3.93 19.02
C PRO A 166 0.95 -4.28 18.93
N GLU A 167 1.32 -5.54 19.08
CA GLU A 167 2.70 -6.02 18.99
C GLU A 167 3.23 -6.22 17.56
N ALA A 168 2.38 -6.23 16.54
CA ALA A 168 2.82 -6.34 15.15
C ALA A 168 3.60 -5.08 14.72
N ASP A 169 4.84 -5.23 14.29
CA ASP A 169 5.74 -4.11 13.96
C ASP A 169 5.50 -3.54 12.54
N ASN A 170 4.22 -3.38 12.19
CA ASN A 170 3.73 -2.67 11.03
C ASN A 170 3.00 -1.40 11.49
N TYR A 171 3.39 -0.23 10.95
CA TYR A 171 2.86 1.08 11.34
C TYR A 171 2.61 1.93 10.11
N VAL A 172 1.42 2.52 9.98
CA VAL A 172 1.07 3.42 8.87
C VAL A 172 0.94 4.84 9.39
N LEU A 173 1.67 5.76 8.76
CA LEU A 173 1.74 7.17 9.09
C LEU A 173 1.00 8.01 8.04
N PRO A 174 0.33 9.12 8.43
CA PRO A 174 -0.52 9.95 7.56
C PRO A 174 0.28 10.94 6.69
N TYR A 175 1.37 10.48 6.12
CA TYR A 175 2.27 11.35 5.36
C TYR A 175 2.42 10.88 3.93
N ARG A 176 2.72 11.84 3.06
CA ARG A 176 3.23 11.57 1.72
C ARG A 176 4.74 11.37 1.78
N LEU A 177 5.31 10.76 0.74
CA LEU A 177 6.75 10.58 0.67
C LEU A 177 7.50 11.93 0.70
N GLU A 178 7.00 12.94 0.02
CA GLU A 178 7.59 14.29 0.00
C GLU A 178 7.66 14.95 1.37
N ASP A 179 6.75 14.65 2.27
CA ASP A 179 6.71 15.23 3.62
C ASP A 179 7.90 14.74 4.44
N ILE A 180 8.30 13.47 4.27
CA ILE A 180 9.40 12.87 5.02
C ILE A 180 10.74 12.92 4.28
N ALA A 181 10.77 12.84 2.96
CA ALA A 181 11.99 12.74 2.13
C ALA A 181 12.84 14.03 2.08
N THR A 182 12.60 14.95 3.01
CA THR A 182 13.44 16.12 3.28
C THR A 182 14.79 15.73 3.91
N LYS A 183 14.88 14.51 4.48
CA LYS A 183 16.07 13.93 5.09
C LYS A 183 16.43 12.59 4.43
N ARG A 184 17.62 12.06 4.73
CA ARG A 184 18.01 10.71 4.35
C ARG A 184 17.61 9.72 5.44
N TYR A 185 17.23 8.54 5.01
CA TYR A 185 16.90 7.39 5.86
C TYR A 185 17.75 6.19 5.44
N SER A 186 17.62 5.11 6.18
CA SER A 186 18.37 3.88 5.92
C SER A 186 17.46 2.67 5.98
N PHE A 187 16.42 2.68 5.13
CA PHE A 187 15.58 1.49 4.94
C PHE A 187 16.30 0.47 4.05
N ASP A 188 16.24 -0.79 4.45
CA ASP A 188 16.87 -1.88 3.73
C ASP A 188 16.08 -2.25 2.46
N THR A 189 14.76 -2.06 2.48
CA THR A 189 13.90 -2.22 1.31
C THR A 189 12.84 -1.11 1.30
N VAL A 190 12.61 -0.52 0.12
CA VAL A 190 11.56 0.48 -0.09
C VAL A 190 10.60 -0.02 -1.15
N PHE A 191 9.33 -0.14 -0.80
CA PHE A 191 8.25 -0.46 -1.72
C PHE A 191 7.53 0.81 -2.17
N SER A 192 7.20 0.87 -3.45
CA SER A 192 6.33 1.89 -4.04
C SER A 192 5.47 1.22 -5.12
N MET A 193 4.33 0.68 -4.70
CA MET A 193 3.44 -0.10 -5.56
C MET A 193 2.13 0.62 -5.82
N GLY A 194 1.87 0.96 -7.10
CA GLY A 194 0.67 1.67 -7.50
C GLY A 194 0.70 3.17 -7.20
N VAL A 195 1.88 3.81 -7.19
CA VAL A 195 2.02 5.23 -6.79
C VAL A 195 2.57 6.12 -7.90
N VAL A 196 3.56 5.65 -8.67
CA VAL A 196 4.31 6.50 -9.64
C VAL A 196 3.39 7.20 -10.64
N TYR A 197 2.42 6.49 -11.20
CA TYR A 197 1.51 7.06 -12.19
C TYR A 197 0.54 8.12 -11.61
N HIS A 198 0.41 8.19 -10.28
CA HIS A 198 -0.31 9.23 -9.58
C HIS A 198 0.55 10.47 -9.26
N ARG A 199 1.83 10.44 -9.61
CA ARG A 199 2.76 11.54 -9.31
C ARG A 199 2.89 12.49 -10.49
N ARG A 200 2.73 13.81 -10.22
CA ARG A 200 2.96 14.87 -11.22
C ARG A 200 4.42 14.99 -11.62
N SER A 201 5.33 14.58 -10.74
CA SER A 201 6.76 14.46 -11.02
C SER A 201 7.24 13.07 -10.66
N PRO A 202 7.21 12.10 -11.61
CA PRO A 202 7.65 10.73 -11.37
C PRO A 202 9.15 10.65 -11.06
N LEU A 203 9.99 11.51 -11.66
CA LEU A 203 11.44 11.55 -11.40
C LEU A 203 11.73 12.03 -9.98
N ASP A 204 11.06 13.09 -9.50
CA ASP A 204 11.20 13.53 -8.11
C ASP A 204 10.78 12.44 -7.12
N HIS A 205 9.71 11.70 -7.44
CA HIS A 205 9.29 10.56 -6.63
C HIS A 205 10.39 9.49 -6.55
N LEU A 206 11.01 9.12 -7.67
CA LEU A 206 12.13 8.16 -7.68
C LEU A 206 13.33 8.68 -6.89
N LEU A 207 13.68 9.97 -7.01
CA LEU A 207 14.75 10.59 -6.22
C LEU A 207 14.44 10.63 -4.72
N GLN A 208 13.17 10.83 -4.35
CA GLN A 208 12.71 10.78 -2.94
C GLN A 208 12.79 9.36 -2.38
N LEU A 209 12.37 8.34 -3.15
CA LEU A 209 12.54 6.93 -2.77
C LEU A 209 14.01 6.59 -2.53
N LYS A 210 14.91 7.07 -3.41
CA LYS A 210 16.35 6.89 -3.27
C LYS A 210 16.88 7.45 -1.94
N LYS A 211 16.40 8.62 -1.50
CA LYS A 211 16.79 9.21 -0.20
C LYS A 211 16.39 8.36 1.00
N CYS A 212 15.40 7.49 0.83
CA CYS A 212 14.93 6.60 1.89
C CYS A 212 15.70 5.29 1.98
N LEU A 213 16.45 4.91 0.94
CA LEU A 213 17.20 3.66 0.89
C LEU A 213 18.55 3.74 1.61
N ALA A 214 18.91 2.65 2.29
CA ALA A 214 20.28 2.38 2.72
C ALA A 214 21.20 2.21 1.50
N PRO A 215 22.53 2.37 1.63
CA PRO A 215 23.47 2.25 0.51
C PRO A 215 23.38 0.93 -0.28
N SER A 216 23.05 -0.18 0.40
CA SER A 216 22.82 -1.50 -0.22
C SER A 216 21.34 -1.85 -0.30
N GLY A 217 20.46 -0.85 -0.20
CA GLY A 217 19.02 -1.04 -0.15
C GLY A 217 18.43 -1.37 -1.51
N GLU A 218 17.26 -1.99 -1.49
CA GLU A 218 16.51 -2.44 -2.66
C GLU A 218 15.21 -1.66 -2.81
N LEU A 219 14.95 -1.18 -4.02
CA LEU A 219 13.66 -0.62 -4.43
C LEU A 219 12.80 -1.71 -5.08
N VAL A 220 11.57 -1.86 -4.62
CA VAL A 220 10.52 -2.66 -5.26
C VAL A 220 9.45 -1.71 -5.78
N LEU A 221 9.40 -1.52 -7.09
CA LEU A 221 8.52 -0.57 -7.76
C LEU A 221 7.47 -1.31 -8.58
N GLU A 222 6.20 -0.97 -8.41
CA GLU A 222 5.15 -1.42 -9.33
C GLU A 222 4.40 -0.22 -9.87
N THR A 223 4.18 -0.20 -11.18
CA THR A 223 3.47 0.90 -11.84
C THR A 223 2.69 0.43 -13.05
N LEU A 224 1.77 1.26 -13.54
CA LEU A 224 1.21 1.13 -14.87
C LEU A 224 2.32 1.34 -15.91
N PHE A 225 2.24 0.61 -17.02
CA PHE A 225 3.08 0.83 -18.19
C PHE A 225 2.27 0.75 -19.47
N ILE A 226 2.83 1.30 -20.56
CA ILE A 226 2.27 1.27 -21.91
C ILE A 226 3.26 0.59 -22.86
N GLU A 227 2.75 -0.13 -23.86
CA GLU A 227 3.60 -0.64 -24.93
C GLU A 227 4.18 0.53 -25.75
N GLY A 228 5.45 0.43 -26.10
CA GLY A 228 6.12 1.47 -26.88
C GLY A 228 7.65 1.42 -26.76
N SER A 229 8.32 2.19 -27.62
CA SER A 229 9.77 2.35 -27.60
C SER A 229 10.25 3.13 -26.36
N THR A 230 11.52 3.03 -26.06
CA THR A 230 12.17 3.93 -25.06
C THR A 230 11.96 5.39 -25.45
N GLY A 231 11.59 6.22 -24.50
CA GLY A 231 11.20 7.62 -24.69
C GLY A 231 9.70 7.84 -24.80
N TYR A 232 8.92 6.79 -25.05
CA TYR A 232 7.46 6.91 -25.08
C TYR A 232 6.85 6.90 -23.69
N CYS A 233 5.90 7.81 -23.46
CA CYS A 233 5.14 7.91 -22.23
C CYS A 233 3.73 8.43 -22.58
N LEU A 234 2.70 7.68 -22.22
CA LEU A 234 1.32 8.13 -22.34
C LEU A 234 1.00 9.12 -21.22
N THR A 235 0.50 10.30 -21.61
CA THR A 235 -0.07 11.30 -20.71
C THR A 235 -1.56 11.41 -21.05
N PRO A 236 -2.46 10.83 -20.24
CA PRO A 236 -3.90 10.92 -20.50
C PRO A 236 -4.40 12.37 -20.45
N ASP A 237 -5.29 12.75 -21.35
CA ASP A 237 -5.85 14.12 -21.41
C ASP A 237 -6.64 14.48 -20.16
N HIS A 238 -7.46 13.52 -19.65
CA HIS A 238 -8.32 13.72 -18.48
C HIS A 238 -8.26 12.54 -17.53
N LYS A 239 -8.74 11.37 -17.96
CA LYS A 239 -8.85 10.15 -17.14
C LYS A 239 -8.15 8.98 -17.83
N TYR A 240 -7.81 8.00 -17.03
CA TYR A 240 -7.36 6.69 -17.49
C TYR A 240 -8.08 5.61 -16.69
N ALA A 241 -8.89 4.80 -17.34
CA ALA A 241 -9.75 3.81 -16.71
C ALA A 241 -10.53 4.42 -15.52
N ARG A 242 -11.22 5.53 -15.74
CA ARG A 242 -11.95 6.37 -14.77
C ARG A 242 -11.12 7.08 -13.71
N MET A 243 -9.85 6.76 -13.56
CA MET A 243 -8.94 7.44 -12.63
C MET A 243 -8.59 8.85 -13.16
N ASN A 244 -8.89 9.87 -12.36
CA ASN A 244 -8.65 11.29 -12.71
C ASN A 244 -7.25 11.81 -12.29
N ASN A 245 -6.44 10.96 -11.66
CA ASN A 245 -5.14 11.31 -11.12
C ASN A 245 -4.00 10.46 -11.68
N VAL A 246 -4.14 9.96 -12.92
CA VAL A 246 -3.07 9.31 -13.68
C VAL A 246 -2.40 10.35 -14.56
N TRP A 247 -1.10 10.56 -14.33
CA TRP A 247 -0.34 11.63 -15.01
C TRP A 247 0.59 11.09 -16.09
N PHE A 248 1.33 10.02 -15.79
CA PHE A 248 2.32 9.48 -16.69
C PHE A 248 2.30 7.95 -16.65
N ILE A 249 2.19 7.33 -17.82
CA ILE A 249 2.29 5.88 -18.00
C ILE A 249 3.46 5.61 -18.95
N PRO A 250 4.66 5.32 -18.44
CA PRO A 250 5.85 5.13 -19.27
C PRO A 250 5.82 3.78 -20.00
N SER A 251 6.53 3.69 -21.12
CA SER A 251 6.96 2.38 -21.64
C SER A 251 7.99 1.76 -20.68
N ILE A 252 8.20 0.44 -20.75
CA ILE A 252 9.19 -0.24 -19.90
C ILE A 252 10.58 0.38 -20.08
N GLY A 253 11.02 0.59 -21.33
CA GLY A 253 12.32 1.21 -21.60
C GLY A 253 12.44 2.66 -21.09
N THR A 254 11.33 3.41 -21.07
CA THR A 254 11.29 4.74 -20.47
C THR A 254 11.41 4.67 -18.94
N LEU A 255 10.71 3.73 -18.30
CA LEU A 255 10.81 3.52 -16.86
C LEU A 255 12.24 3.14 -16.44
N GLU A 256 12.89 2.22 -17.17
CA GLU A 256 14.29 1.87 -16.94
C GLU A 256 15.21 3.09 -17.10
N GLN A 257 14.98 3.92 -18.12
CA GLN A 257 15.74 5.15 -18.32
C GLN A 257 15.55 6.14 -17.17
N TRP A 258 14.34 6.30 -16.65
CA TRP A 258 14.05 7.13 -15.48
C TRP A 258 14.83 6.64 -14.25
N LEU A 259 14.80 5.33 -13.99
CA LEU A 259 15.50 4.72 -12.87
C LEU A 259 17.02 4.94 -12.99
N LYS A 260 17.63 4.67 -14.17
CA LYS A 260 19.06 4.90 -14.44
C LYS A 260 19.44 6.36 -14.21
N ARG A 261 18.65 7.31 -14.73
CA ARG A 261 18.90 8.75 -14.56
C ARG A 261 18.76 9.20 -13.10
N CYS A 262 17.90 8.56 -12.31
CA CYS A 262 17.80 8.80 -10.87
C CYS A 262 18.92 8.11 -10.08
N GLY A 263 19.82 7.37 -10.75
CA GLY A 263 20.99 6.71 -10.15
C GLY A 263 20.66 5.40 -9.46
N TYR A 264 19.72 4.64 -9.99
CA TYR A 264 19.49 3.24 -9.66
C TYR A 264 20.30 2.33 -10.58
N SER A 265 20.71 1.18 -10.08
CA SER A 265 21.45 0.14 -10.76
C SER A 265 20.74 -1.21 -10.63
N ASN A 266 21.27 -2.26 -11.27
CA ASN A 266 20.72 -3.63 -11.21
C ASN A 266 19.20 -3.65 -11.43
N ILE A 267 18.72 -2.94 -12.45
CA ILE A 267 17.29 -2.78 -12.75
C ILE A 267 16.79 -4.07 -13.41
N ASN A 268 15.91 -4.79 -12.73
CA ASN A 268 15.34 -6.06 -13.19
C ASN A 268 13.82 -5.97 -13.30
N ILE A 269 13.28 -6.27 -14.49
CA ILE A 269 11.83 -6.43 -14.69
C ILE A 269 11.46 -7.84 -14.21
N VAL A 270 10.74 -7.94 -13.10
CA VAL A 270 10.42 -9.22 -12.47
C VAL A 270 9.02 -9.74 -12.79
N SER A 271 8.12 -8.86 -13.19
CA SER A 271 6.77 -9.25 -13.59
C SER A 271 6.15 -8.24 -14.55
N ILE A 272 5.44 -8.75 -15.53
CA ILE A 272 4.53 -7.99 -16.41
C ILE A 272 3.17 -8.67 -16.34
N SER A 273 2.10 -7.90 -16.15
CA SER A 273 0.74 -8.44 -16.04
C SER A 273 -0.29 -7.48 -16.61
N THR A 274 -1.36 -8.03 -17.20
CA THR A 274 -2.57 -7.27 -17.52
C THR A 274 -3.52 -7.35 -16.33
N THR A 275 -4.00 -6.21 -15.85
CA THR A 275 -5.01 -6.18 -14.79
C THR A 275 -6.31 -6.79 -15.29
N ASN A 276 -6.88 -7.71 -14.54
CA ASN A 276 -8.10 -8.42 -14.91
C ASN A 276 -9.08 -8.53 -13.73
N LYS A 277 -10.31 -8.99 -13.99
CA LYS A 277 -11.39 -9.10 -13.00
C LYS A 277 -11.14 -10.14 -11.90
N LEU A 278 -10.17 -11.05 -12.04
CA LEU A 278 -9.78 -11.96 -10.97
C LEU A 278 -8.95 -11.23 -9.90
N GLU A 279 -8.19 -10.22 -10.31
CA GLU A 279 -7.31 -9.46 -9.42
C GLU A 279 -7.94 -8.17 -8.90
N GLN A 280 -8.72 -7.46 -9.74
CA GLN A 280 -9.39 -6.20 -9.36
C GLN A 280 -10.86 -6.24 -9.78
N ARG A 281 -11.77 -6.14 -8.82
CA ARG A 281 -13.22 -6.28 -9.06
C ARG A 281 -14.07 -5.52 -8.04
N LYS A 282 -15.31 -5.26 -8.39
CA LYS A 282 -16.34 -4.83 -7.44
C LYS A 282 -16.66 -5.96 -6.46
N THR A 283 -16.96 -5.59 -5.22
CA THR A 283 -17.41 -6.47 -4.15
C THR A 283 -18.39 -5.71 -3.26
N GLU A 284 -19.03 -6.38 -2.32
CA GLU A 284 -19.86 -5.73 -1.30
C GLU A 284 -19.07 -4.76 -0.40
N TRP A 285 -17.73 -4.93 -0.35
CA TRP A 285 -16.78 -4.08 0.37
C TRP A 285 -16.13 -2.99 -0.48
N MET A 286 -16.43 -2.99 -1.79
CA MET A 286 -15.99 -1.99 -2.76
C MET A 286 -17.18 -1.51 -3.58
N THR A 287 -17.85 -0.48 -3.06
CA THR A 287 -19.11 0.07 -3.60
C THR A 287 -18.92 1.16 -4.65
N TYR A 288 -17.67 1.57 -4.91
CA TYR A 288 -17.31 2.58 -5.91
C TYR A 288 -16.88 1.94 -7.24
N GLU A 289 -16.42 2.78 -8.16
CA GLU A 289 -15.88 2.36 -9.45
C GLU A 289 -14.64 1.49 -9.29
N SER A 290 -14.58 0.39 -10.05
CA SER A 290 -13.46 -0.55 -10.11
C SER A 290 -13.04 -0.78 -11.57
N LEU A 291 -12.19 -1.77 -11.83
CA LEU A 291 -11.64 -2.06 -13.17
C LEU A 291 -12.75 -2.16 -14.24
N GLU A 292 -13.81 -2.90 -13.95
CA GLU A 292 -14.88 -3.16 -14.92
C GLU A 292 -15.59 -1.90 -15.42
N ASP A 293 -15.67 -0.84 -14.59
CA ASP A 293 -16.25 0.44 -14.99
C ASP A 293 -15.32 1.27 -15.88
N GLY A 294 -14.04 0.96 -15.88
CA GLY A 294 -13.01 1.67 -16.62
C GLY A 294 -12.61 1.02 -17.94
N ILE A 295 -13.09 -0.19 -18.23
CA ILE A 295 -12.82 -0.93 -19.47
C ILE A 295 -13.99 -0.79 -20.43
N ASP A 296 -13.69 -0.64 -21.74
CA ASP A 296 -14.71 -0.60 -22.77
C ASP A 296 -15.36 -1.99 -22.93
N ASP A 297 -16.68 -2.06 -22.80
CA ASP A 297 -17.45 -3.32 -22.91
C ASP A 297 -17.37 -3.93 -24.33
N ARG A 298 -17.03 -3.13 -25.35
CA ARG A 298 -16.94 -3.56 -26.75
C ARG A 298 -15.52 -4.02 -27.13
N ASP A 299 -14.51 -3.52 -26.41
CA ASP A 299 -13.10 -3.81 -26.63
C ASP A 299 -12.33 -3.86 -25.32
N ASN A 300 -12.22 -5.02 -24.73
CA ASN A 300 -11.48 -5.24 -23.47
C ASN A 300 -9.99 -4.83 -23.54
N ALA A 301 -9.45 -4.59 -24.75
CA ALA A 301 -8.09 -4.06 -24.90
C ALA A 301 -8.00 -2.55 -24.69
N ARG A 302 -9.13 -1.87 -24.43
CA ARG A 302 -9.20 -0.41 -24.24
C ARG A 302 -9.92 -0.02 -22.96
N THR A 303 -9.57 1.16 -22.46
CA THR A 303 -10.37 1.86 -21.45
C THR A 303 -11.54 2.58 -22.11
N ILE A 304 -12.53 2.97 -21.32
CA ILE A 304 -13.68 3.75 -21.83
C ILE A 304 -13.27 5.10 -22.44
N GLU A 305 -12.09 5.61 -22.08
CA GLU A 305 -11.51 6.83 -22.68
C GLU A 305 -10.72 6.54 -23.98
N GLY A 306 -10.66 5.26 -24.43
CA GLY A 306 -9.99 4.84 -25.64
C GLY A 306 -8.49 4.53 -25.51
N HIS A 307 -7.92 4.63 -24.33
CA HIS A 307 -6.53 4.25 -24.06
C HIS A 307 -6.38 2.72 -24.02
N PRO A 308 -5.16 2.17 -24.20
CA PRO A 308 -4.92 0.75 -23.94
C PRO A 308 -5.27 0.34 -22.50
N SER A 309 -5.80 -0.88 -22.31
CA SER A 309 -6.17 -1.43 -21.00
C SER A 309 -4.99 -1.45 -20.02
N PRO A 310 -5.25 -1.37 -18.70
CA PRO A 310 -4.21 -1.31 -17.69
C PRO A 310 -3.29 -2.53 -17.69
N LYS A 311 -2.02 -2.30 -17.99
CA LYS A 311 -0.91 -3.25 -17.82
C LYS A 311 0.00 -2.75 -16.72
N ARG A 312 0.58 -3.70 -15.97
CA ARG A 312 1.43 -3.39 -14.82
C ARG A 312 2.78 -4.08 -14.93
N VAL A 313 3.81 -3.38 -14.51
CA VAL A 313 5.18 -3.87 -14.44
C VAL A 313 5.68 -3.78 -13.00
N VAL A 314 6.37 -4.82 -12.55
CA VAL A 314 7.13 -4.83 -11.30
C VAL A 314 8.62 -4.78 -11.62
N VAL A 315 9.30 -3.84 -11.02
CA VAL A 315 10.74 -3.61 -11.17
C VAL A 315 11.41 -3.69 -9.82
N VAL A 316 12.53 -4.38 -9.77
CA VAL A 316 13.44 -4.40 -8.61
C VAL A 316 14.74 -3.73 -9.03
N ALA A 317 15.25 -2.82 -8.19
CA ALA A 317 16.50 -2.10 -8.47
C ALA A 317 17.26 -1.81 -7.17
N THR A 318 18.58 -1.56 -7.29
CA THR A 318 19.45 -1.19 -6.16
C THR A 318 20.08 0.18 -6.39
N LEU A 319 20.76 0.71 -5.36
CA LEU A 319 21.57 1.93 -5.50
C LEU A 319 22.92 1.66 -6.13
#